data_c527de075d2b1f3d393fa62ba8bc0c54
#
_entry.id   c527de075d2b1f3d393fa62ba8bc0c54
#
_cell.length_a   1.000
_cell.length_b   1.000
_cell.length_c   1.000
_cell.angle_alpha   90.00
_cell.angle_beta   90.00
_cell.angle_gamma   90.00
#
_symmetry.space_group_name_H-M   'P 1'
#
loop_
_entity.id
_entity.type
_entity.pdbx_description
1 polymer ?
#
loop_
_entity_poly.entity_id
_entity_poly.type
_entity_poly.pdbx_seq_one_letter_code
_entity_poly.pdbx_strand_id
1 'polypeptide(L)'
;ADTVGYPRSVYFYQDKKFRDSGKQVISALGHLNKDGLIFSLQTDHPEGVLAIKRKNLSNEMIQDGISWAKANQVPVTTELIFGLPYETYDTMVGLLNRCVALGFDSIMVHNLFLMEGIELAREPEMERWGFHTDYRLLGNNYTMLDGTFVYEYERVVTASDYFNVDDFLNIRCLNLMFFSVFQGSFFKYFFHYVKSKDVLLASFFQEFMNPFEAEYWPEGYLQFVEEFRTAAVEELHPDLASLAAAAEQTYIANNGVGEPVRLNPYFYSRLMYRERDWIESVLLRVLENI
;
A
#
# COMPACT_ATOMS: atom_id res chain seq x y z
N ALA A 1 -13.51 28.03 5.65
CA ALA A 1 -12.07 27.77 5.69
C ALA A 1 -11.28 29.02 5.27
N ASP A 2 -11.64 29.62 4.14
CA ASP A 2 -10.87 30.73 3.54
C ASP A 2 -10.80 32.00 4.43
N THR A 3 -11.81 32.23 5.23
CA THR A 3 -11.88 33.39 6.14
C THR A 3 -11.18 33.19 7.49
N VAL A 4 -11.16 31.95 8.00
CA VAL A 4 -10.64 31.63 9.33
C VAL A 4 -9.38 30.75 9.30
N GLY A 5 -8.94 30.29 8.11
CA GLY A 5 -7.78 29.41 7.93
C GLY A 5 -7.95 27.98 8.46
N TYR A 6 -9.16 27.58 8.83
CA TYR A 6 -9.48 26.28 9.40
C TYR A 6 -10.89 25.80 8.96
N PRO A 7 -11.10 24.47 8.67
CA PRO A 7 -10.07 23.42 8.64
C PRO A 7 -9.11 23.56 7.44
N ARG A 8 -7.91 23.00 7.53
CA ARG A 8 -6.93 22.99 6.44
C ARG A 8 -7.16 21.88 5.44
N SER A 9 -7.80 20.79 5.89
CA SER A 9 -8.20 19.64 5.08
C SER A 9 -9.43 18.98 5.68
N VAL A 10 -10.19 18.30 4.83
CA VAL A 10 -11.34 17.50 5.21
C VAL A 10 -11.17 16.13 4.55
N TYR A 11 -11.21 15.08 5.35
CA TYR A 11 -11.26 13.70 4.87
C TYR A 11 -12.71 13.28 4.72
N PHE A 12 -13.06 12.80 3.54
CA PHE A 12 -14.42 12.43 3.22
C PHE A 12 -14.48 11.00 2.67
N TYR A 13 -15.01 10.10 3.46
CA TYR A 13 -15.31 8.75 3.00
C TYR A 13 -16.71 8.70 2.42
N GLN A 14 -16.81 8.31 1.17
CA GLN A 14 -18.08 8.21 0.46
C GLN A 14 -18.56 6.76 0.37
N ASP A 15 -19.86 6.59 0.13
CA ASP A 15 -20.46 5.30 -0.21
C ASP A 15 -19.79 4.73 -1.48
N LYS A 16 -19.71 3.40 -1.56
CA LYS A 16 -19.18 2.66 -2.73
C LYS A 16 -19.85 3.05 -4.07
N LYS A 17 -21.10 3.50 -4.00
CA LYS A 17 -21.82 4.00 -5.18
C LYS A 17 -21.49 5.47 -5.37
N PHE A 18 -20.66 5.76 -6.36
CA PHE A 18 -20.38 7.14 -6.76
C PHE A 18 -21.63 7.79 -7.32
N ARG A 19 -22.38 8.51 -6.44
CA ARG A 19 -23.63 9.17 -6.74
C ARG A 19 -23.41 10.67 -6.97
N ASP A 20 -24.38 11.33 -7.60
CA ASP A 20 -24.33 12.77 -7.81
C ASP A 20 -24.22 13.58 -6.52
N SER A 21 -24.79 13.08 -5.40
CA SER A 21 -24.58 13.69 -4.08
C SER A 21 -23.13 13.66 -3.63
N GLY A 22 -22.39 12.59 -3.89
CA GLY A 22 -20.95 12.51 -3.63
C GLY A 22 -20.16 13.51 -4.46
N LYS A 23 -20.48 13.64 -5.76
CA LYS A 23 -19.90 14.64 -6.65
C LYS A 23 -20.12 16.07 -6.13
N GLN A 24 -21.34 16.37 -5.67
CA GLN A 24 -21.67 17.68 -5.10
C GLN A 24 -20.86 17.98 -3.83
N VAL A 25 -20.70 17.00 -2.93
CA VAL A 25 -19.91 17.16 -1.71
C VAL A 25 -18.44 17.38 -2.06
N ILE A 26 -17.86 16.57 -2.94
CA ILE A 26 -16.46 16.74 -3.38
C ILE A 26 -16.25 18.12 -4.01
N SER A 27 -17.16 18.55 -4.89
CA SER A 27 -17.08 19.87 -5.51
C SER A 27 -17.21 21.01 -4.48
N ALA A 28 -18.08 20.86 -3.48
CA ALA A 28 -18.25 21.85 -2.43
C ALA A 28 -17.04 21.94 -1.48
N LEU A 29 -16.37 20.83 -1.21
CA LEU A 29 -15.13 20.79 -0.42
C LEU A 29 -13.96 21.43 -1.17
N GLY A 30 -13.92 21.31 -2.49
CA GLY A 30 -12.90 21.91 -3.34
C GLY A 30 -11.48 21.55 -2.87
N HIS A 31 -10.63 22.56 -2.64
CA HIS A 31 -9.24 22.41 -2.21
C HIS A 31 -9.06 21.79 -0.82
N LEU A 32 -10.12 21.71 -0.02
CA LEU A 32 -10.08 21.06 1.30
C LEU A 32 -10.08 19.54 1.22
N ASN A 33 -10.64 18.97 0.13
CA ASN A 33 -10.63 17.54 -0.12
C ASN A 33 -9.26 17.11 -0.69
N LYS A 34 -8.35 16.66 0.18
CA LYS A 34 -6.99 16.28 -0.22
C LYS A 34 -6.92 14.86 -0.80
N ASP A 35 -7.82 13.97 -0.38
CA ASP A 35 -7.81 12.57 -0.83
C ASP A 35 -8.52 12.37 -2.18
N GLY A 36 -9.28 13.39 -2.61
CA GLY A 36 -9.99 13.33 -3.87
C GLY A 36 -11.18 12.34 -3.85
N LEU A 37 -11.28 11.54 -4.90
CA LEU A 37 -12.26 10.48 -5.09
C LEU A 37 -11.61 9.13 -4.81
N ILE A 38 -12.15 8.37 -3.86
CA ILE A 38 -11.61 7.08 -3.46
C ILE A 38 -12.53 5.95 -3.93
N PHE A 39 -11.96 4.99 -4.65
CA PHE A 39 -12.60 3.73 -5.01
C PHE A 39 -11.96 2.57 -4.24
N SER A 40 -12.64 2.01 -3.26
CA SER A 40 -12.14 0.84 -2.53
C SER A 40 -12.47 -0.44 -3.33
N LEU A 41 -11.67 -0.75 -4.35
CA LEU A 41 -11.86 -1.95 -5.18
C LEU A 41 -11.56 -3.23 -4.41
N GLN A 42 -10.55 -3.23 -3.55
CA GLN A 42 -9.99 -4.34 -2.77
C GLN A 42 -9.37 -5.44 -3.64
N THR A 43 -10.16 -6.12 -4.44
CA THR A 43 -9.76 -7.08 -5.49
C THR A 43 -10.75 -7.03 -6.64
N ASP A 44 -10.35 -7.43 -7.83
CA ASP A 44 -11.24 -7.65 -8.98
C ASP A 44 -11.34 -9.14 -9.37
N HIS A 45 -10.71 -10.05 -8.59
CA HIS A 45 -10.83 -11.48 -8.81
C HIS A 45 -12.29 -11.93 -8.56
N PRO A 46 -13.00 -12.53 -9.56
CA PRO A 46 -14.43 -12.79 -9.44
C PRO A 46 -14.80 -13.68 -8.24
N GLU A 47 -14.05 -14.77 -8.04
CA GLU A 47 -14.27 -15.67 -6.92
C GLU A 47 -13.85 -15.06 -5.59
N GLY A 48 -12.81 -14.23 -5.57
CA GLY A 48 -12.38 -13.47 -4.40
C GLY A 48 -13.47 -12.48 -3.94
N VAL A 49 -14.05 -11.74 -4.88
CA VAL A 49 -15.18 -10.83 -4.60
C VAL A 49 -16.36 -11.57 -4.00
N LEU A 50 -16.68 -12.77 -4.53
CA LEU A 50 -17.77 -13.62 -4.01
C LEU A 50 -17.43 -14.18 -2.62
N ALA A 51 -16.20 -14.64 -2.40
CA ALA A 51 -15.74 -15.19 -1.13
C ALA A 51 -15.86 -14.19 0.03
N ILE A 52 -15.56 -12.94 -0.23
CA ILE A 52 -15.69 -11.85 0.75
C ILE A 52 -17.11 -11.22 0.75
N LYS A 53 -18.07 -11.84 0.07
CA LYS A 53 -19.48 -11.41 -0.01
C LYS A 53 -19.64 -9.94 -0.45
N ARG A 54 -18.79 -9.52 -1.38
CA ARG A 54 -18.74 -8.13 -1.88
C ARG A 54 -19.38 -8.04 -3.26
N LYS A 55 -19.81 -6.84 -3.60
CA LYS A 55 -20.20 -6.46 -4.95
C LYS A 55 -19.37 -5.26 -5.37
N ASN A 56 -18.54 -5.43 -6.36
CA ASN A 56 -17.74 -4.33 -6.91
C ASN A 56 -18.59 -3.44 -7.83
N LEU A 57 -18.09 -2.23 -8.08
CA LEU A 57 -18.61 -1.35 -9.10
C LEU A 57 -18.34 -1.95 -10.49
N SER A 58 -19.20 -1.67 -11.46
CA SER A 58 -18.90 -2.02 -12.84
C SER A 58 -17.75 -1.16 -13.40
N ASN A 59 -17.07 -1.68 -14.42
CA ASN A 59 -15.98 -0.93 -15.06
C ASN A 59 -16.47 0.40 -15.63
N GLU A 60 -17.70 0.46 -16.16
CA GLU A 60 -18.30 1.69 -16.67
C GLU A 60 -18.47 2.73 -15.55
N MET A 61 -18.96 2.33 -14.38
CA MET A 61 -19.12 3.24 -13.24
C MET A 61 -17.77 3.78 -12.75
N ILE A 62 -16.73 2.95 -12.77
CA ILE A 62 -15.36 3.37 -12.39
C ILE A 62 -14.83 4.37 -13.42
N GLN A 63 -14.94 4.06 -14.71
CA GLN A 63 -14.51 4.96 -15.79
C GLN A 63 -15.25 6.29 -15.80
N ASP A 64 -16.57 6.28 -15.59
CA ASP A 64 -17.38 7.50 -15.46
C ASP A 64 -16.92 8.36 -14.28
N GLY A 65 -16.64 7.73 -13.14
CA GLY A 65 -16.14 8.41 -11.97
C GLY A 65 -14.75 9.02 -12.18
N ILE A 66 -13.84 8.27 -12.78
CA ILE A 66 -12.49 8.76 -13.13
C ILE A 66 -12.58 9.91 -14.14
N SER A 67 -13.43 9.79 -15.16
CA SER A 67 -13.62 10.83 -16.19
C SER A 67 -14.17 12.11 -15.57
N TRP A 68 -15.15 11.99 -14.69
CA TRP A 68 -15.70 13.14 -13.96
C TRP A 68 -14.63 13.79 -13.06
N ALA A 69 -13.87 13.00 -12.32
CA ALA A 69 -12.82 13.50 -11.42
C ALA A 69 -11.74 14.26 -12.20
N LYS A 70 -11.26 13.71 -13.32
CA LYS A 70 -10.30 14.37 -14.20
C LYS A 70 -10.81 15.69 -14.78
N ALA A 71 -12.08 15.72 -15.23
CA ALA A 71 -12.70 16.94 -15.73
C ALA A 71 -12.82 18.04 -14.65
N ASN A 72 -12.87 17.66 -13.37
CA ASN A 72 -12.98 18.57 -12.23
C ASN A 72 -11.66 18.75 -11.45
N GLN A 73 -10.53 18.23 -11.97
CA GLN A 73 -9.22 18.28 -11.34
C GLN A 73 -9.17 17.67 -9.92
N VAL A 74 -9.98 16.63 -9.70
CA VAL A 74 -10.06 15.88 -8.46
C VAL A 74 -9.14 14.67 -8.57
N PRO A 75 -8.18 14.47 -7.66
CA PRO A 75 -7.36 13.26 -7.63
C PRO A 75 -8.22 12.00 -7.44
N VAL A 76 -7.78 10.88 -8.02
CA VAL A 76 -8.48 9.61 -7.91
C VAL A 76 -7.58 8.55 -7.32
N THR A 77 -8.03 7.96 -6.22
CA THR A 77 -7.31 6.91 -5.49
C THR A 77 -8.07 5.61 -5.53
N THR A 78 -7.36 4.48 -5.55
CA THR A 78 -7.94 3.17 -5.26
C THR A 78 -7.23 2.48 -4.11
N GLU A 79 -7.99 1.69 -3.35
CA GLU A 79 -7.52 0.84 -2.28
C GLU A 79 -7.70 -0.62 -2.67
N LEU A 80 -6.61 -1.38 -2.60
CA LEU A 80 -6.53 -2.80 -2.88
C LEU A 80 -6.13 -3.55 -1.62
N ILE A 81 -6.47 -4.84 -1.52
CA ILE A 81 -6.07 -5.71 -0.40
C ILE A 81 -5.43 -6.96 -0.98
N PHE A 82 -4.14 -7.17 -0.69
CA PHE A 82 -3.44 -8.41 -0.99
C PHE A 82 -3.63 -9.42 0.13
N GLY A 83 -3.86 -10.67 -0.25
CA GLY A 83 -4.06 -11.80 0.67
C GLY A 83 -5.52 -12.21 0.83
N LEU A 84 -6.46 -11.62 0.10
CA LEU A 84 -7.85 -12.09 0.04
C LEU A 84 -7.92 -13.48 -0.59
N PRO A 85 -8.99 -14.26 -0.32
CA PRO A 85 -9.21 -15.56 -0.97
C PRO A 85 -9.06 -15.48 -2.49
N TYR A 86 -8.41 -16.47 -3.09
CA TYR A 86 -8.08 -16.58 -4.52
C TYR A 86 -7.07 -15.54 -5.05
N GLU A 87 -6.58 -14.61 -4.23
CA GLU A 87 -5.59 -13.63 -4.66
C GLU A 87 -4.21 -14.28 -4.72
N THR A 88 -3.59 -14.23 -5.90
CA THR A 88 -2.21 -14.65 -6.14
C THR A 88 -1.32 -13.43 -6.38
N TYR A 89 -0.01 -13.63 -6.37
CA TYR A 89 0.94 -12.58 -6.78
C TYR A 89 0.59 -12.03 -8.17
N ASP A 90 0.39 -12.90 -9.15
CA ASP A 90 0.12 -12.50 -10.53
C ASP A 90 -1.23 -11.77 -10.70
N THR A 91 -2.27 -12.19 -9.97
CA THR A 91 -3.57 -11.49 -10.01
C THR A 91 -3.45 -10.07 -9.47
N MET A 92 -2.69 -9.87 -8.38
CA MET A 92 -2.43 -8.54 -7.82
C MET A 92 -1.60 -7.67 -8.76
N VAL A 93 -0.52 -8.21 -9.36
CA VAL A 93 0.28 -7.50 -10.37
C VAL A 93 -0.59 -7.08 -11.56
N GLY A 94 -1.43 -7.98 -12.05
CA GLY A 94 -2.41 -7.68 -13.10
C GLY A 94 -3.38 -6.57 -12.71
N LEU A 95 -3.90 -6.60 -11.49
CA LEU A 95 -4.81 -5.56 -10.97
C LEU A 95 -4.11 -4.20 -10.85
N LEU A 96 -2.87 -4.15 -10.36
CA LEU A 96 -2.06 -2.93 -10.30
C LEU A 96 -1.91 -2.30 -11.68
N ASN A 97 -1.53 -3.08 -12.69
CA ASN A 97 -1.40 -2.60 -14.07
C ASN A 97 -2.74 -2.11 -14.64
N ARG A 98 -3.85 -2.79 -14.36
CA ARG A 98 -5.20 -2.34 -14.76
C ARG A 98 -5.57 -1.01 -14.09
N CYS A 99 -5.28 -0.84 -12.80
CA CYS A 99 -5.52 0.43 -12.10
C CYS A 99 -4.73 1.59 -12.71
N VAL A 100 -3.47 1.35 -13.08
CA VAL A 100 -2.64 2.34 -13.80
C VAL A 100 -3.26 2.69 -15.16
N ALA A 101 -3.71 1.68 -15.92
CA ALA A 101 -4.33 1.86 -17.25
C ALA A 101 -5.67 2.61 -17.17
N LEU A 102 -6.48 2.33 -16.15
CA LEU A 102 -7.73 3.07 -15.88
C LEU A 102 -7.47 4.54 -15.55
N GLY A 103 -6.29 4.87 -15.07
CA GLY A 103 -5.87 6.24 -14.80
C GLY A 103 -6.11 6.71 -13.38
N PHE A 104 -6.02 5.82 -12.41
CA PHE A 104 -5.88 6.20 -11.00
C PHE A 104 -4.60 7.00 -10.79
N ASP A 105 -4.67 8.04 -9.98
CA ASP A 105 -3.52 8.88 -9.62
C ASP A 105 -2.74 8.29 -8.45
N SER A 106 -3.42 7.48 -7.62
CA SER A 106 -2.86 6.82 -6.45
C SER A 106 -3.44 5.42 -6.29
N ILE A 107 -2.58 4.48 -5.93
CA ILE A 107 -2.94 3.08 -5.67
C ILE A 107 -2.35 2.69 -4.33
N MET A 108 -3.22 2.37 -3.35
CA MET A 108 -2.82 1.90 -2.04
C MET A 108 -3.08 0.39 -1.94
N VAL A 109 -2.03 -0.38 -1.65
CA VAL A 109 -2.16 -1.81 -1.41
C VAL A 109 -2.03 -2.07 0.09
N HIS A 110 -3.09 -2.59 0.67
CA HIS A 110 -3.11 -3.05 2.06
C HIS A 110 -2.86 -4.55 2.10
N ASN A 111 -2.16 -5.03 3.11
CA ASN A 111 -2.13 -6.47 3.40
C ASN A 111 -3.42 -6.86 4.10
N LEU A 112 -3.93 -8.04 3.82
CA LEU A 112 -5.05 -8.57 4.58
C LEU A 112 -4.62 -8.76 6.05
N PHE A 113 -5.34 -8.12 6.97
CA PHE A 113 -5.20 -8.37 8.39
C PHE A 113 -6.54 -8.83 8.98
N LEU A 114 -6.46 -9.76 9.89
CA LEU A 114 -7.62 -10.42 10.47
C LEU A 114 -7.98 -9.75 11.81
N MET A 115 -8.95 -8.84 11.75
CA MET A 115 -9.52 -8.24 12.97
C MET A 115 -10.38 -9.25 13.71
N GLU A 116 -10.40 -9.15 15.04
CA GLU A 116 -11.31 -9.96 15.84
C GLU A 116 -12.78 -9.72 15.44
N GLY A 117 -13.52 -10.82 15.32
CA GLY A 117 -14.95 -10.79 15.00
C GLY A 117 -15.31 -10.80 13.52
N ILE A 118 -14.38 -10.58 12.60
CA ILE A 118 -14.67 -10.76 11.16
C ILE A 118 -14.77 -12.24 10.80
N GLU A 119 -15.53 -12.56 9.76
CA GLU A 119 -15.76 -13.93 9.32
C GLU A 119 -14.46 -14.65 8.94
N LEU A 120 -13.57 -13.99 8.18
CA LEU A 120 -12.29 -14.55 7.74
C LEU A 120 -11.31 -14.86 8.89
N ALA A 121 -11.50 -14.29 10.08
CA ALA A 121 -10.69 -14.57 11.26
C ALA A 121 -11.15 -15.81 12.05
N ARG A 122 -12.28 -16.43 11.68
CA ARG A 122 -12.78 -17.64 12.32
C ARG A 122 -11.98 -18.85 11.87
N GLU A 123 -11.71 -19.77 12.80
CA GLU A 123 -10.92 -20.98 12.51
C GLU A 123 -11.38 -21.75 11.25
N PRO A 124 -12.67 -22.03 11.01
CA PRO A 124 -13.09 -22.72 9.79
C PRO A 124 -12.77 -21.99 8.50
N GLU A 125 -12.79 -20.66 8.49
CA GLU A 125 -12.41 -19.85 7.33
C GLU A 125 -10.89 -19.77 7.19
N MET A 126 -10.15 -19.67 8.27
CA MET A 126 -8.69 -19.69 8.24
C MET A 126 -8.16 -21.03 7.67
N GLU A 127 -8.71 -22.14 8.13
CA GLU A 127 -8.39 -23.48 7.59
C GLU A 127 -8.79 -23.61 6.12
N ARG A 128 -9.98 -23.13 5.75
CA ARG A 128 -10.50 -23.18 4.38
C ARG A 128 -9.60 -22.50 3.37
N TRP A 129 -8.95 -21.42 3.75
CA TRP A 129 -8.10 -20.60 2.86
C TRP A 129 -6.62 -20.87 3.06
N GLY A 130 -6.24 -21.73 3.99
CA GLY A 130 -4.85 -22.01 4.34
C GLY A 130 -4.12 -20.78 4.87
N PHE A 131 -4.80 -19.90 5.63
CA PHE A 131 -4.19 -18.67 6.10
C PHE A 131 -3.11 -18.91 7.17
N HIS A 132 -1.90 -18.48 6.87
CA HIS A 132 -0.82 -18.34 7.84
C HIS A 132 -0.71 -16.86 8.24
N THR A 133 -0.52 -16.59 9.53
CA THR A 133 -0.56 -15.22 10.04
C THR A 133 0.59 -14.94 10.97
N ASP A 134 1.13 -13.73 10.86
CA ASP A 134 2.07 -13.13 11.79
C ASP A 134 1.48 -11.84 12.38
N TYR A 135 2.11 -11.35 13.44
CA TYR A 135 1.66 -10.17 14.16
C TYR A 135 2.66 -9.03 13.96
N ARG A 136 2.15 -7.83 13.77
CA ARG A 136 2.97 -6.63 13.77
C ARG A 136 2.33 -5.53 14.61
N LEU A 137 3.17 -4.63 15.10
CA LEU A 137 2.72 -3.49 15.85
C LEU A 137 1.95 -2.53 14.95
N LEU A 138 0.78 -2.07 15.40
CA LEU A 138 0.10 -0.96 14.75
C LEU A 138 0.83 0.34 15.09
N GLY A 139 1.38 1.00 14.08
CA GLY A 139 2.28 2.13 14.26
C GLY A 139 1.70 3.25 15.12
N ASN A 140 2.48 3.76 16.07
CA ASN A 140 2.17 4.84 17.03
C ASN A 140 1.10 4.53 18.07
N ASN A 141 0.62 3.29 18.16
CA ASN A 141 -0.45 2.88 19.07
C ASN A 141 0.09 2.00 20.20
N TYR A 142 1.07 2.51 20.93
CA TYR A 142 1.60 1.86 22.12
C TYR A 142 2.12 2.88 23.13
N THR A 143 2.01 2.56 24.39
CA THR A 143 2.47 3.43 25.49
C THR A 143 2.62 2.64 26.78
N MET A 144 3.25 3.26 27.78
CA MET A 144 3.22 2.78 29.16
C MET A 144 2.06 3.45 29.90
N LEU A 145 1.12 2.66 30.39
CA LEU A 145 -0.02 3.11 31.20
C LEU A 145 0.06 2.46 32.58
N ASP A 146 0.24 3.24 33.61
CA ASP A 146 0.34 2.79 35.00
C ASP A 146 1.33 1.62 35.22
N GLY A 147 2.47 1.70 34.55
CA GLY A 147 3.52 0.67 34.60
C GLY A 147 3.26 -0.58 33.76
N THR A 148 2.17 -0.60 33.01
CA THR A 148 1.84 -1.69 32.06
C THR A 148 2.05 -1.20 30.64
N PHE A 149 2.77 -1.98 29.84
CA PHE A 149 2.93 -1.70 28.39
C PHE A 149 1.63 -2.08 27.67
N VAL A 150 1.04 -1.10 27.00
CA VAL A 150 -0.20 -1.25 26.22
C VAL A 150 0.11 -0.97 24.75
N TYR A 151 -0.36 -1.83 23.85
CA TYR A 151 -0.11 -1.72 22.41
C TYR A 151 -1.29 -2.26 21.60
N GLU A 152 -1.41 -1.75 20.38
CA GLU A 152 -2.32 -2.30 19.36
C GLU A 152 -1.51 -3.06 18.29
N TYR A 153 -2.12 -4.07 17.72
CA TYR A 153 -1.47 -4.93 16.74
C TYR A 153 -2.37 -5.26 15.54
N GLU A 154 -1.75 -5.67 14.47
CA GLU A 154 -2.40 -6.27 13.31
C GLU A 154 -2.00 -7.75 13.22
N ARG A 155 -2.98 -8.63 13.03
CA ARG A 155 -2.76 -10.04 12.67
C ARG A 155 -2.78 -10.13 11.16
N VAL A 156 -1.62 -10.16 10.53
CA VAL A 156 -1.43 -10.07 9.07
C VAL A 156 -1.40 -11.45 8.46
N VAL A 157 -2.10 -11.67 7.35
CA VAL A 157 -1.98 -12.89 6.55
C VAL A 157 -0.73 -12.80 5.71
N THR A 158 0.25 -13.67 5.98
CA THR A 158 1.57 -13.70 5.35
C THR A 158 1.74 -14.81 4.33
N ALA A 159 0.86 -15.83 4.35
CA ALA A 159 0.74 -16.85 3.31
C ALA A 159 -0.66 -17.46 3.29
N SER A 160 -1.01 -18.14 2.22
CA SER A 160 -2.27 -18.87 2.06
C SER A 160 -2.10 -20.02 1.05
N ASP A 161 -3.18 -20.72 0.71
CA ASP A 161 -3.19 -21.70 -0.39
C ASP A 161 -2.89 -21.07 -1.77
N TYR A 162 -2.92 -19.75 -1.89
CA TYR A 162 -2.80 -19.01 -3.15
C TYR A 162 -1.51 -18.23 -3.31
N PHE A 163 -0.80 -17.93 -2.23
CA PHE A 163 0.47 -17.21 -2.24
C PHE A 163 1.35 -17.62 -1.05
N ASN A 164 2.64 -17.49 -1.21
CA ASN A 164 3.63 -17.80 -0.17
C ASN A 164 4.24 -16.52 0.44
N VAL A 165 5.15 -16.68 1.40
CA VAL A 165 5.82 -15.55 2.08
C VAL A 165 6.65 -14.71 1.12
N ASP A 166 7.28 -15.32 0.11
CA ASP A 166 8.07 -14.57 -0.88
C ASP A 166 7.16 -13.70 -1.75
N ASP A 167 5.98 -14.20 -2.13
CA ASP A 167 4.96 -13.43 -2.83
C ASP A 167 4.50 -12.24 -1.99
N PHE A 168 4.26 -12.47 -0.70
CA PHE A 168 3.91 -11.40 0.25
C PHE A 168 4.99 -10.32 0.31
N LEU A 169 6.25 -10.69 0.44
CA LEU A 169 7.38 -9.74 0.46
C LEU A 169 7.52 -8.99 -0.86
N ASN A 170 7.34 -9.67 -1.99
CA ASN A 170 7.37 -9.04 -3.31
C ASN A 170 6.24 -8.02 -3.49
N ILE A 171 5.03 -8.30 -3.00
CA ILE A 171 3.93 -7.32 -2.98
C ILE A 171 4.25 -6.14 -2.06
N ARG A 172 4.93 -6.37 -0.93
CA ARG A 172 5.41 -5.29 -0.05
C ARG A 172 6.38 -4.36 -0.78
N CYS A 173 7.30 -4.93 -1.57
CA CYS A 173 8.22 -4.17 -2.43
C CYS A 173 7.45 -3.34 -3.47
N LEU A 174 6.50 -3.94 -4.19
CA LEU A 174 5.67 -3.21 -5.15
C LEU A 174 4.86 -2.09 -4.47
N ASN A 175 4.28 -2.36 -3.30
CA ASN A 175 3.54 -1.35 -2.54
C ASN A 175 4.43 -0.16 -2.16
N LEU A 176 5.69 -0.39 -1.74
CA LEU A 176 6.64 0.70 -1.52
C LEU A 176 6.81 1.55 -2.77
N MET A 177 6.98 0.95 -3.94
CA MET A 177 7.20 1.67 -5.20
C MET A 177 5.96 2.46 -5.63
N PHE A 178 4.77 1.87 -5.55
CA PHE A 178 3.53 2.58 -5.83
C PHE A 178 3.31 3.74 -4.84
N PHE A 179 3.56 3.52 -3.56
CA PHE A 179 3.46 4.55 -2.54
C PHE A 179 4.48 5.68 -2.73
N SER A 180 5.73 5.33 -3.00
CA SER A 180 6.84 6.29 -3.01
C SER A 180 6.95 7.03 -4.34
N VAL A 181 6.91 6.30 -5.44
CA VAL A 181 7.33 6.80 -6.74
C VAL A 181 6.12 7.16 -7.60
N PHE A 182 5.08 6.32 -7.60
CA PHE A 182 3.89 6.57 -8.39
C PHE A 182 3.03 7.69 -7.81
N GLN A 183 2.73 7.65 -6.49
CA GLN A 183 1.92 8.69 -5.83
C GLN A 183 2.67 10.01 -5.62
N GLY A 184 3.98 9.93 -5.37
CA GLY A 184 4.79 11.06 -4.93
C GLY A 184 4.96 12.19 -5.95
N SER A 185 4.52 12.01 -7.18
CA SER A 185 4.61 12.96 -8.31
C SER A 185 6.04 13.44 -8.67
N PHE A 186 7.08 13.01 -7.95
CA PHE A 186 8.45 13.43 -8.18
C PHE A 186 8.97 13.05 -9.56
N PHE A 187 8.56 11.88 -10.04
CA PHE A 187 8.99 11.33 -11.34
C PHE A 187 7.84 11.31 -12.36
N LYS A 188 6.87 12.19 -12.21
CA LYS A 188 5.65 12.21 -13.05
C LYS A 188 5.95 12.16 -14.55
N TYR A 189 6.87 12.96 -15.04
CA TYR A 189 7.20 13.01 -16.46
C TYR A 189 7.95 11.77 -16.93
N PHE A 190 8.81 11.21 -16.08
CA PHE A 190 9.50 9.96 -16.36
C PHE A 190 8.48 8.82 -16.52
N PHE A 191 7.53 8.66 -15.59
CA PHE A 191 6.51 7.61 -15.70
C PHE A 191 5.49 7.85 -16.80
N HIS A 192 5.24 9.09 -17.21
CA HIS A 192 4.53 9.37 -18.44
C HIS A 192 5.29 8.83 -19.66
N TYR A 193 6.59 9.01 -19.69
CA TYR A 193 7.44 8.46 -20.75
C TYR A 193 7.45 6.93 -20.72
N VAL A 194 7.67 6.30 -19.55
CA VAL A 194 7.62 4.84 -19.39
C VAL A 194 6.31 4.26 -19.94
N LYS A 195 5.19 4.84 -19.56
CA LYS A 195 3.86 4.44 -20.07
C LYS A 195 3.71 4.62 -21.57
N SER A 196 4.30 5.65 -22.15
CA SER A 196 4.28 5.89 -23.61
C SER A 196 5.08 4.86 -24.41
N LYS A 197 5.87 4.03 -23.74
CA LYS A 197 6.63 2.92 -24.32
C LYS A 197 5.94 1.58 -24.15
N ASP A 198 4.67 1.57 -23.73
CA ASP A 198 3.87 0.38 -23.44
C ASP A 198 4.46 -0.52 -22.32
N VAL A 199 5.34 0.05 -21.49
CA VAL A 199 5.92 -0.64 -20.33
C VAL A 199 4.90 -0.65 -19.20
N LEU A 200 4.64 -1.83 -18.65
CA LEU A 200 3.76 -2.03 -17.51
C LEU A 200 4.47 -1.57 -16.22
N LEU A 201 3.88 -0.62 -15.50
CA LEU A 201 4.52 -0.04 -14.31
C LEU A 201 4.79 -1.04 -13.19
N ALA A 202 3.91 -2.02 -12.98
CA ALA A 202 4.18 -3.05 -11.97
C ALA A 202 5.41 -3.88 -12.36
N SER A 203 5.58 -4.23 -13.64
CA SER A 203 6.78 -4.93 -14.13
C SER A 203 8.04 -4.08 -13.97
N PHE A 204 7.94 -2.79 -14.29
CA PHE A 204 9.04 -1.85 -14.06
C PHE A 204 9.47 -1.81 -12.58
N PHE A 205 8.50 -1.76 -11.67
CA PHE A 205 8.78 -1.76 -10.23
C PHE A 205 9.27 -3.11 -9.71
N GLN A 206 8.84 -4.23 -10.32
CA GLN A 206 9.40 -5.55 -10.04
C GLN A 206 10.90 -5.57 -10.34
N GLU A 207 11.30 -5.12 -11.53
CA GLU A 207 12.70 -5.03 -11.91
C GLU A 207 13.50 -4.09 -10.98
N PHE A 208 12.91 -2.95 -10.62
CA PHE A 208 13.55 -2.04 -9.67
C PHE A 208 13.77 -2.67 -8.29
N MET A 209 12.87 -3.51 -7.80
CA MET A 209 12.98 -4.14 -6.46
C MET A 209 13.66 -5.52 -6.47
N ASN A 210 14.08 -6.01 -7.65
CA ASN A 210 14.84 -7.25 -7.82
C ASN A 210 16.08 -6.98 -8.68
N PRO A 211 17.11 -6.34 -8.12
CA PRO A 211 18.32 -6.03 -8.87
C PRO A 211 18.97 -7.32 -9.38
N PHE A 212 19.09 -7.40 -10.71
CA PHE A 212 19.82 -8.49 -11.39
C PHE A 212 21.29 -8.08 -11.55
N GLU A 213 22.19 -9.06 -11.67
CA GLU A 213 23.64 -8.82 -11.87
C GLU A 213 24.17 -7.71 -10.94
N ALA A 214 24.15 -7.98 -9.62
CA ALA A 214 24.42 -7.00 -8.55
C ALA A 214 25.71 -6.17 -8.76
N GLU A 215 26.73 -6.73 -9.44
CA GLU A 215 27.99 -6.05 -9.72
C GLU A 215 27.90 -4.79 -10.57
N TYR A 216 26.78 -4.62 -11.30
CA TYR A 216 26.55 -3.46 -12.16
C TYR A 216 25.73 -2.34 -11.52
N TRP A 217 25.30 -2.52 -10.26
CA TRP A 217 24.43 -1.57 -9.57
C TRP A 217 25.16 -0.78 -8.50
N PRO A 218 24.75 0.47 -8.23
CA PRO A 218 25.28 1.23 -7.11
C PRO A 218 25.09 0.49 -5.77
N GLU A 219 26.12 0.46 -4.94
CA GLU A 219 26.08 -0.20 -3.63
C GLU A 219 24.92 0.32 -2.77
N GLY A 220 24.70 1.65 -2.74
CA GLY A 220 23.59 2.26 -1.99
C GLY A 220 22.22 1.79 -2.43
N TYR A 221 22.02 1.50 -3.74
CA TYR A 221 20.78 0.93 -4.24
C TYR A 221 20.58 -0.50 -3.77
N LEU A 222 21.59 -1.35 -3.90
CA LEU A 222 21.52 -2.74 -3.43
C LEU A 222 21.22 -2.79 -1.92
N GLN A 223 21.92 -1.95 -1.15
CA GLN A 223 21.70 -1.83 0.29
C GLN A 223 20.27 -1.37 0.61
N PHE A 224 19.74 -0.40 -0.13
CA PHE A 224 18.36 0.07 0.06
C PHE A 224 17.32 -1.06 -0.13
N VAL A 225 17.45 -1.85 -1.20
CA VAL A 225 16.53 -2.98 -1.48
C VAL A 225 16.63 -4.05 -0.39
N GLU A 226 17.84 -4.41 0.01
CA GLU A 226 18.07 -5.42 1.05
C GLU A 226 17.55 -4.97 2.42
N GLU A 227 17.82 -3.74 2.81
CA GLU A 227 17.32 -3.18 4.08
C GLU A 227 15.79 -3.11 4.11
N PHE A 228 15.14 -2.79 2.98
CA PHE A 228 13.67 -2.81 2.93
C PHE A 228 13.12 -4.22 3.12
N ARG A 229 13.69 -5.22 2.42
CA ARG A 229 13.26 -6.61 2.53
C ARG A 229 13.46 -7.15 3.95
N THR A 230 14.62 -6.88 4.54
CA THR A 230 14.94 -7.26 5.92
C THR A 230 13.95 -6.63 6.90
N ALA A 231 13.73 -5.33 6.81
CA ALA A 231 12.78 -4.63 7.69
C ALA A 231 11.33 -5.11 7.51
N ALA A 232 10.94 -5.52 6.28
CA ALA A 232 9.61 -6.08 6.03
C ALA A 232 9.39 -7.47 6.66
N VAL A 233 10.47 -8.22 6.91
CA VAL A 233 10.45 -9.47 7.67
C VAL A 233 10.49 -9.19 9.16
N GLU A 234 11.39 -8.33 9.60
CA GLU A 234 11.64 -8.04 11.02
C GLU A 234 10.45 -7.38 11.74
N GLU A 235 9.56 -6.71 11.00
CA GLU A 235 8.33 -6.17 11.59
C GLU A 235 7.29 -7.25 11.97
N LEU A 236 7.49 -8.51 11.52
CA LEU A 236 6.56 -9.63 11.70
C LEU A 236 6.99 -10.52 12.86
N HIS A 237 6.05 -10.87 13.71
CA HIS A 237 6.28 -11.72 14.87
C HIS A 237 5.34 -12.93 14.84
N PRO A 238 5.82 -14.15 15.17
CA PRO A 238 5.00 -15.36 15.08
C PRO A 238 3.87 -15.41 16.12
N ASP A 239 4.00 -14.64 17.18
CA ASP A 239 3.01 -14.58 18.28
C ASP A 239 3.02 -13.22 18.99
N LEU A 240 1.96 -12.99 19.78
CA LEU A 240 1.78 -11.74 20.53
C LEU A 240 2.82 -11.57 21.66
N ALA A 241 3.36 -12.64 22.20
CA ALA A 241 4.36 -12.54 23.29
C ALA A 241 5.68 -12.01 22.77
N SER A 242 6.15 -12.52 21.61
CA SER A 242 7.36 -12.04 20.94
C SER A 242 7.18 -10.59 20.44
N LEU A 243 6.01 -10.25 19.89
CA LEU A 243 5.69 -8.88 19.49
C LEU A 243 5.73 -7.93 20.70
N ALA A 244 5.05 -8.28 21.79
CA ALA A 244 5.01 -7.45 23.01
C ALA A 244 6.42 -7.20 23.57
N ALA A 245 7.23 -8.26 23.68
CA ALA A 245 8.59 -8.16 24.20
C ALA A 245 9.48 -7.24 23.33
N ALA A 246 9.42 -7.39 22.00
CA ALA A 246 10.19 -6.55 21.06
C ALA A 246 9.72 -5.08 21.12
N ALA A 247 8.41 -4.84 21.14
CA ALA A 247 7.84 -3.51 21.19
C ALA A 247 8.16 -2.78 22.51
N GLU A 248 8.05 -3.46 23.65
CA GLU A 248 8.41 -2.91 24.97
C GLU A 248 9.90 -2.60 25.06
N GLN A 249 10.76 -3.49 24.58
CA GLN A 249 12.20 -3.26 24.54
C GLN A 249 12.56 -2.03 23.72
N THR A 250 11.93 -1.88 22.55
CA THR A 250 12.12 -0.72 21.67
C THR A 250 11.63 0.57 22.35
N TYR A 251 10.48 0.52 23.02
CA TYR A 251 9.94 1.66 23.76
C TYR A 251 10.90 2.12 24.87
N ILE A 252 11.42 1.18 25.66
CA ILE A 252 12.37 1.46 26.73
C ILE A 252 13.69 2.02 26.18
N ALA A 253 14.24 1.42 25.13
CA ALA A 253 15.49 1.85 24.48
C ALA A 253 15.40 3.30 23.94
N ASN A 254 14.22 3.72 23.53
CA ASN A 254 13.95 5.06 23.02
C ASN A 254 13.43 6.04 24.09
N ASN A 255 13.61 5.74 25.38
CA ASN A 255 13.19 6.57 26.51
C ASN A 255 11.69 6.93 26.49
N GLY A 256 10.83 6.01 26.07
CA GLY A 256 9.40 6.23 26.00
C GLY A 256 8.95 7.11 24.82
N VAL A 257 9.89 7.51 23.97
CA VAL A 257 9.63 8.25 22.72
C VAL A 257 9.92 7.28 21.59
N GLY A 258 9.04 6.32 21.40
CA GLY A 258 9.19 5.36 20.33
C GLY A 258 8.10 5.56 19.28
N GLU A 259 8.46 6.07 18.14
CA GLU A 259 7.65 5.86 16.96
C GLU A 259 8.23 4.67 16.22
N PRO A 260 7.53 3.53 16.07
CA PRO A 260 7.84 2.67 14.96
C PRO A 260 7.52 3.50 13.73
N VAL A 261 8.56 3.92 13.06
CA VAL A 261 8.40 4.58 11.78
C VAL A 261 7.76 3.55 10.86
N ARG A 262 6.55 3.82 10.40
CA ARG A 262 5.89 2.95 9.42
C ARG A 262 6.84 2.72 8.26
N LEU A 263 6.97 1.46 7.83
CA LEU A 263 7.99 1.04 6.88
C LEU A 263 7.96 1.88 5.59
N ASN A 264 6.80 1.97 4.93
CA ASN A 264 6.68 2.71 3.67
C ASN A 264 7.02 4.21 3.80
N PRO A 265 6.50 4.99 4.77
CA PRO A 265 6.91 6.39 4.97
C PRO A 265 8.39 6.58 5.26
N TYR A 266 9.01 5.67 6.00
CA TYR A 266 10.45 5.72 6.28
C TYR A 266 11.27 5.55 5.00
N PHE A 267 11.04 4.46 4.26
CA PHE A 267 11.76 4.20 3.02
C PHE A 267 11.42 5.19 1.91
N TYR A 268 10.19 5.71 1.86
CA TYR A 268 9.84 6.84 1.00
C TYR A 268 10.69 8.07 1.30
N SER A 269 10.81 8.42 2.57
CA SER A 269 11.63 9.57 2.99
C SER A 269 13.10 9.39 2.60
N ARG A 270 13.65 8.18 2.79
CA ARG A 270 15.00 7.86 2.35
C ARG A 270 15.13 7.99 0.83
N LEU A 271 14.27 7.32 0.09
CA LEU A 271 14.30 7.28 -1.38
C LEU A 271 14.24 8.68 -2.00
N MET A 272 13.38 9.56 -1.45
CA MET A 272 13.14 10.88 -2.02
C MET A 272 14.14 11.96 -1.56
N TYR A 273 14.76 11.82 -0.39
CA TYR A 273 15.59 12.89 0.18
C TYR A 273 17.05 12.51 0.42
N ARG A 274 17.37 11.22 0.57
CA ARG A 274 18.73 10.76 0.89
C ARG A 274 19.39 9.98 -0.24
N GLU A 275 18.61 9.25 -1.04
CA GLU A 275 19.10 8.32 -2.06
C GLU A 275 19.18 8.95 -3.46
N ARG A 276 19.27 10.28 -3.54
CA ARG A 276 19.23 11.02 -4.80
C ARG A 276 20.39 10.74 -5.73
N ASP A 277 21.54 10.39 -5.18
CA ASP A 277 22.76 10.19 -5.96
C ASP A 277 22.66 9.02 -6.94
N TRP A 278 21.79 8.06 -6.69
CA TRP A 278 21.66 6.89 -7.54
C TRP A 278 20.27 6.69 -8.15
N ILE A 279 19.18 7.23 -7.55
CA ILE A 279 17.81 6.87 -7.95
C ILE A 279 17.53 7.16 -9.44
N GLU A 280 17.96 8.31 -9.95
CA GLU A 280 17.72 8.68 -11.36
C GLU A 280 18.45 7.72 -12.30
N SER A 281 19.71 7.40 -12.01
CA SER A 281 20.51 6.48 -12.84
C SER A 281 19.96 5.06 -12.82
N VAL A 282 19.47 4.61 -11.66
CA VAL A 282 18.84 3.28 -11.51
C VAL A 282 17.52 3.22 -12.28
N LEU A 283 16.65 4.23 -12.15
CA LEU A 283 15.39 4.27 -12.90
C LEU A 283 15.60 4.23 -14.42
N LEU A 284 16.59 4.97 -14.93
CA LEU A 284 16.94 4.94 -16.36
C LEU A 284 17.47 3.57 -16.79
N ARG A 285 18.36 2.98 -16.00
CA ARG A 285 18.93 1.65 -16.31
C ARG A 285 17.87 0.54 -16.27
N VAL A 286 16.94 0.58 -15.33
CA VAL A 286 15.81 -0.37 -15.29
C VAL A 286 14.99 -0.24 -16.57
N LEU A 287 14.73 0.99 -17.04
CA LEU A 287 14.00 1.21 -18.28
C LEU A 287 14.75 0.71 -19.53
N GLU A 288 16.07 0.79 -19.55
CA GLU A 288 16.90 0.29 -20.66
C GLU A 288 16.92 -1.25 -20.75
N ASN A 289 16.62 -1.94 -19.66
CA ASN A 289 16.65 -3.40 -19.56
C ASN A 289 15.29 -4.08 -19.78
N ILE A 290 14.19 -3.32 -19.79
CA ILE A 290 12.84 -3.79 -20.10
C ILE A 290 12.49 -3.51 -21.56
#